data_83b9e176b5d2d564b22b3209f38ff342
#
_entry.id   83b9e176b5d2d564b22b3209f38ff342
#
_cell.length_a   1.000
_cell.length_b   1.000
_cell.length_c   1.000
_cell.angle_alpha   90.00
_cell.angle_beta   90.00
_cell.angle_gamma   90.00
#
_symmetry.space_group_name_H-M   'P 1'
#
loop_
_entity.id
_entity.type
_entity.pdbx_description
1 polymer ?
#
loop_
_entity_poly.entity_id
_entity_poly.type
_entity_poly.pdbx_seq_one_letter_code
_entity_poly.pdbx_strand_id
1 'polypeptide(L)'
;PYSLGFRVQGTNGIWMDVAKGVHIEGQSKPHQWDSSKEWFDKYDHPLWARWSKETEGAGHGGMDFFVIHSFIESIKRNIATPMDVYDAAAWSAITPLSETSIEKGNEAIEFPDFTGGKWMYRKPVFALNDEY
;
A
#
# COMPACT_ATOMS: atom_id res chain seq x y z
N PRO A 1 20.03 3.49 9.55
CA PRO A 1 19.52 2.45 8.63
C PRO A 1 18.05 2.70 8.34
N TYR A 2 17.65 2.56 7.08
CA TYR A 2 16.27 2.70 6.64
C TYR A 2 15.51 1.41 6.86
N SER A 3 14.34 1.48 7.49
CA SER A 3 13.43 0.35 7.67
C SER A 3 12.00 0.88 7.72
N LEU A 4 11.09 0.25 7.00
CA LEU A 4 9.67 0.55 7.08
C LEU A 4 9.04 -0.04 8.35
N GLY A 5 9.63 -1.09 8.92
CA GLY A 5 9.09 -1.79 10.08
C GLY A 5 7.70 -2.36 9.87
N PHE A 6 7.32 -2.60 8.62
CA PHE A 6 5.95 -2.97 8.26
C PHE A 6 5.60 -4.36 8.78
N ARG A 7 4.40 -4.49 9.33
CA ARG A 7 3.82 -5.76 9.77
C ARG A 7 2.35 -5.81 9.35
N VAL A 8 1.95 -6.93 8.75
CA VAL A 8 0.55 -7.25 8.50
C VAL A 8 0.20 -8.50 9.30
N GLN A 9 -0.82 -8.42 10.13
CA GLN A 9 -1.25 -9.52 10.99
C GLN A 9 -2.74 -9.75 10.84
N GLY A 10 -3.09 -10.97 10.50
CA GLY A 10 -4.47 -11.48 10.45
C GLY A 10 -4.74 -12.47 11.61
N THR A 11 -5.87 -13.13 11.55
CA THR A 11 -6.27 -14.14 12.55
C THR A 11 -5.40 -15.41 12.49
N ASN A 12 -4.96 -15.81 11.30
CA ASN A 12 -4.23 -17.06 11.07
C ASN A 12 -2.83 -16.86 10.51
N GLY A 13 -2.33 -15.64 10.46
CA GLY A 13 -0.99 -15.42 9.91
C GLY A 13 -0.44 -14.03 10.14
N ILE A 14 0.85 -13.91 9.94
CA ILE A 14 1.60 -12.68 10.07
C ILE A 14 2.68 -12.60 8.99
N TRP A 15 2.84 -11.42 8.42
CA TRP A 15 3.98 -11.04 7.61
C TRP A 15 4.76 -9.90 8.27
N MET A 16 6.09 -9.95 8.23
CA MET A 16 6.94 -8.89 8.75
C MET A 16 8.07 -8.55 7.78
N ASP A 17 8.18 -7.26 7.46
CA ASP A 17 9.27 -6.75 6.61
C ASP A 17 10.64 -6.97 7.25
N VAL A 18 10.79 -6.70 8.53
CA VAL A 18 12.07 -6.86 9.27
C VAL A 18 12.52 -8.32 9.30
N ALA A 19 11.58 -9.24 9.46
CA ALA A 19 11.87 -10.68 9.43
C ALA A 19 12.02 -11.24 8.01
N LYS A 20 11.61 -10.49 7.00
CA LYS A 20 11.49 -10.93 5.60
C LYS A 20 10.77 -12.28 5.50
N GLY A 21 9.75 -12.45 6.34
CA GLY A 21 9.12 -13.72 6.60
C GLY A 21 7.61 -13.65 6.72
N VAL A 22 7.01 -14.81 6.50
CA VAL A 22 5.60 -15.09 6.68
C VAL A 22 5.47 -16.26 7.66
N HIS A 23 4.47 -16.23 8.52
CA HIS A 23 4.06 -17.37 9.32
C HIS A 23 2.55 -17.54 9.21
N ILE A 24 2.11 -18.71 8.77
CA ILE A 24 0.69 -19.06 8.62
C ILE A 24 0.39 -20.24 9.52
N GLU A 25 -0.56 -20.07 10.42
CA GLU A 25 -1.03 -21.13 11.31
C GLU A 25 -1.49 -22.38 10.52
N GLY A 26 -1.01 -23.54 10.94
CA GLY A 26 -1.31 -24.81 10.27
C GLY A 26 -0.56 -25.08 8.96
N GLN A 27 0.23 -24.14 8.45
CA GLN A 27 1.07 -24.31 7.26
C GLN A 27 2.56 -24.16 7.58
N SER A 28 2.92 -23.09 8.27
CA SER A 28 4.30 -22.86 8.72
C SER A 28 4.64 -23.77 9.90
N LYS A 29 5.90 -24.14 10.03
CA LYS A 29 6.36 -24.88 11.20
C LYS A 29 6.28 -23.99 12.46
N PRO A 30 5.91 -24.53 13.62
CA PRO A 30 5.86 -23.76 14.85
C PRO A 30 7.18 -23.03 15.13
N HIS A 31 7.07 -21.75 15.54
CA HIS A 31 8.20 -20.87 15.88
C HIS A 31 9.19 -20.60 14.73
N GLN A 32 8.79 -20.78 13.47
CA GLN A 32 9.61 -20.51 12.31
C GLN A 32 8.94 -19.50 11.38
N TRP A 33 9.75 -18.72 10.69
CA TRP A 33 9.36 -17.87 9.59
C TRP A 33 9.66 -18.56 8.28
N ASP A 34 8.66 -18.65 7.40
CA ASP A 34 8.86 -19.03 6.02
C ASP A 34 9.40 -17.86 5.21
N SER A 35 10.15 -18.13 4.15
CA SER A 35 10.60 -17.08 3.24
C SER A 35 9.43 -16.35 2.59
N SER A 36 9.41 -15.03 2.65
CA SER A 36 8.41 -14.23 1.93
C SER A 36 8.40 -14.51 0.43
N LYS A 37 9.55 -14.87 -0.15
CA LYS A 37 9.67 -15.12 -1.59
C LYS A 37 8.74 -16.22 -2.08
N GLU A 38 8.68 -17.35 -1.37
CA GLU A 38 7.84 -18.48 -1.76
C GLU A 38 6.34 -18.12 -1.75
N TRP A 39 5.96 -17.24 -0.83
CA TRP A 39 4.59 -16.75 -0.71
C TRP A 39 4.26 -15.74 -1.79
N PHE A 40 5.16 -14.82 -2.11
CA PHE A 40 4.98 -13.86 -3.19
C PHE A 40 4.91 -14.55 -4.56
N ASP A 41 5.80 -15.52 -4.82
CA ASP A 41 5.76 -16.28 -6.08
C ASP A 41 4.38 -16.94 -6.32
N LYS A 42 3.61 -17.24 -5.26
CA LYS A 42 2.32 -17.91 -5.32
C LYS A 42 1.11 -16.97 -5.20
N TYR A 43 1.24 -15.90 -4.43
CA TYR A 43 0.11 -15.07 -4.00
C TYR A 43 0.32 -13.57 -4.24
N ASP A 44 1.30 -13.20 -5.04
CA ASP A 44 1.53 -11.80 -5.35
C ASP A 44 0.33 -11.17 -6.05
N HIS A 45 0.25 -9.86 -5.97
CA HIS A 45 -0.86 -9.15 -6.58
C HIS A 45 -0.90 -9.34 -8.09
N PRO A 46 -2.08 -9.58 -8.71
CA PRO A 46 -2.20 -9.82 -10.15
C PRO A 46 -1.58 -8.73 -11.04
N LEU A 47 -1.61 -7.46 -10.62
CA LEU A 47 -0.93 -6.38 -11.34
C LEU A 47 0.59 -6.58 -11.38
N TRP A 48 1.22 -7.03 -10.28
CA TRP A 48 2.64 -7.37 -10.26
C TRP A 48 2.93 -8.51 -11.22
N ALA A 49 2.15 -9.58 -11.16
CA ALA A 49 2.32 -10.73 -12.04
C ALA A 49 2.21 -10.33 -13.53
N ARG A 50 1.25 -9.46 -13.86
CA ARG A 50 1.02 -8.97 -15.23
C ARG A 50 2.16 -8.10 -15.77
N TRP A 51 2.70 -7.20 -14.94
CA TRP A 51 3.63 -6.16 -15.37
C TRP A 51 5.06 -6.35 -14.84
N SER A 52 5.40 -7.56 -14.38
CA SER A 52 6.68 -7.84 -13.72
C SER A 52 7.92 -7.47 -14.55
N LYS A 53 7.86 -7.63 -15.87
CA LYS A 53 8.97 -7.28 -16.78
C LYS A 53 9.12 -5.78 -16.95
N GLU A 54 8.01 -5.07 -17.10
CA GLU A 54 7.95 -3.63 -17.32
C GLU A 54 8.34 -2.84 -16.06
N THR A 55 8.22 -3.45 -14.88
CA THR A 55 8.65 -2.86 -13.61
C THR A 55 10.15 -2.96 -13.37
N GLU A 56 10.87 -3.79 -14.13
CA GLU A 56 12.32 -3.92 -13.99
C GLU A 56 13.03 -2.59 -14.29
N GLY A 57 13.83 -2.12 -13.33
CA GLY A 57 14.55 -0.86 -13.44
C GLY A 57 13.73 0.39 -13.15
N ALA A 58 12.43 0.29 -12.94
CA ALA A 58 11.63 1.40 -12.45
C ALA A 58 11.96 1.69 -10.97
N GLY A 59 11.88 2.95 -10.58
CA GLY A 59 12.22 3.41 -9.23
C GLY A 59 11.39 2.75 -8.14
N HIS A 60 11.89 2.82 -6.91
CA HIS A 60 11.25 2.28 -5.70
C HIS A 60 10.87 0.80 -5.81
N GLY A 61 11.75 -0.01 -6.41
CA GLY A 61 11.51 -1.44 -6.58
C GLY A 61 10.44 -1.79 -7.59
N GLY A 62 10.17 -0.90 -8.56
CA GLY A 62 9.17 -1.07 -9.60
C GLY A 62 7.85 -0.34 -9.34
N MET A 63 7.64 0.23 -8.15
CA MET A 63 6.39 0.90 -7.81
C MET A 63 6.10 2.14 -8.67
N ASP A 64 7.13 2.88 -9.06
CA ASP A 64 6.98 4.09 -9.89
C ASP A 64 6.34 3.78 -11.26
N PHE A 65 6.57 2.59 -11.79
CA PHE A 65 5.89 2.14 -13.01
C PHE A 65 4.37 2.18 -12.84
N PHE A 66 3.84 1.60 -11.77
CA PHE A 66 2.39 1.53 -11.56
C PHE A 66 1.77 2.90 -11.37
N VAL A 67 2.44 3.80 -10.64
CA VAL A 67 1.96 5.17 -10.43
C VAL A 67 1.79 5.92 -11.76
N ILE A 68 2.82 5.89 -12.60
CA ILE A 68 2.83 6.59 -13.88
C ILE A 68 1.91 5.90 -14.88
N HIS A 69 1.99 4.58 -14.99
CA HIS A 69 1.22 3.80 -15.94
C HIS A 69 -0.29 3.87 -15.68
N SER A 70 -0.71 3.77 -14.42
CA SER A 70 -2.12 3.92 -14.05
C SER A 70 -2.69 5.30 -14.40
N PHE A 71 -1.90 6.35 -14.21
CA PHE A 71 -2.28 7.70 -14.60
C PHE A 71 -2.46 7.83 -16.13
N ILE A 72 -1.49 7.33 -16.90
CA ILE A 72 -1.56 7.35 -18.38
C ILE A 72 -2.77 6.55 -18.87
N GLU A 73 -2.99 5.36 -18.35
CA GLU A 73 -4.13 4.53 -18.73
C GLU A 73 -5.47 5.17 -18.38
N SER A 74 -5.55 5.85 -17.22
CA SER A 74 -6.76 6.60 -16.86
C SER A 74 -7.08 7.72 -17.88
N ILE A 75 -6.06 8.46 -18.34
CA ILE A 75 -6.23 9.48 -19.37
C ILE A 75 -6.68 8.84 -20.68
N LYS A 76 -6.00 7.78 -21.15
CA LYS A 76 -6.33 7.08 -22.39
C LYS A 76 -7.77 6.53 -22.40
N ARG A 77 -8.24 6.05 -21.27
CA ARG A 77 -9.58 5.47 -21.10
C ARG A 77 -10.64 6.51 -20.75
N ASN A 78 -10.24 7.75 -20.49
CA ASN A 78 -11.12 8.83 -20.01
C ASN A 78 -11.90 8.44 -18.73
N ILE A 79 -11.21 7.84 -17.78
CA ILE A 79 -11.74 7.45 -16.47
C ILE A 79 -11.02 8.22 -15.36
N ALA A 80 -11.61 8.22 -14.15
CA ALA A 80 -10.97 8.81 -12.98
C ALA A 80 -9.67 8.09 -12.65
N THR A 81 -8.67 8.85 -12.18
CA THR A 81 -7.41 8.28 -11.69
C THR A 81 -7.64 7.43 -10.44
N PRO A 82 -6.86 6.35 -10.23
CA PRO A 82 -6.98 5.51 -9.04
C PRO A 82 -6.83 6.28 -7.72
N MET A 83 -5.94 7.26 -7.74
CA MET A 83 -5.68 8.19 -6.64
C MET A 83 -6.09 9.59 -7.08
N ASP A 84 -6.95 10.22 -6.32
CA ASP A 84 -7.44 11.56 -6.63
C ASP A 84 -6.80 12.65 -5.74
N VAL A 85 -7.21 13.89 -5.95
CA VAL A 85 -6.70 15.03 -5.19
C VAL A 85 -6.98 14.92 -3.68
N TYR A 86 -8.05 14.25 -3.30
CA TYR A 86 -8.40 14.06 -1.89
C TYR A 86 -7.49 13.05 -1.20
N ASP A 87 -7.06 12.00 -1.90
CA ASP A 87 -6.02 11.08 -1.42
C ASP A 87 -4.71 11.83 -1.22
N ALA A 88 -4.30 12.62 -2.21
CA ALA A 88 -3.07 13.41 -2.12
C ALA A 88 -3.12 14.42 -0.96
N ALA A 89 -4.25 15.10 -0.75
CA ALA A 89 -4.43 16.03 0.36
C ALA A 89 -4.37 15.30 1.71
N ALA A 90 -5.03 14.16 1.84
CA ALA A 90 -5.02 13.36 3.06
C ALA A 90 -3.62 12.88 3.42
N TRP A 91 -2.87 12.34 2.46
CA TRP A 91 -1.50 11.88 2.69
C TRP A 91 -0.55 13.03 3.03
N SER A 92 -0.68 14.16 2.36
CA SER A 92 0.14 15.35 2.63
C SER A 92 -0.15 15.99 3.99
N ALA A 93 -1.36 15.84 4.51
CA ALA A 93 -1.73 16.38 5.82
C ALA A 93 -1.10 15.62 6.99
N ILE A 94 -0.66 14.37 6.79
CA ILE A 94 -0.06 13.55 7.85
C ILE A 94 1.16 14.24 8.47
N THR A 95 2.05 14.82 7.67
CA THR A 95 3.27 15.46 8.16
C THR A 95 2.97 16.64 9.08
N PRO A 96 2.25 17.70 8.67
CA PRO A 96 2.01 18.86 9.54
C PRO A 96 1.12 18.51 10.75
N LEU A 97 0.20 17.55 10.63
CA LEU A 97 -0.59 17.09 11.77
C LEU A 97 0.25 16.32 12.79
N SER A 98 1.22 15.52 12.30
CA SER A 98 2.18 14.83 13.18
C SER A 98 3.08 15.81 13.92
N GLU A 99 3.59 16.85 13.25
CA GLU A 99 4.36 17.93 13.88
C GLU A 99 3.54 18.62 14.97
N THR A 100 2.27 18.97 14.68
CA THR A 100 1.35 19.57 15.67
C THR A 100 1.10 18.65 16.85
N SER A 101 0.94 17.36 16.62
CA SER A 101 0.77 16.37 17.71
C SER A 101 1.99 16.34 18.62
N ILE A 102 3.19 16.29 18.06
CA ILE A 102 4.45 16.28 18.83
C ILE A 102 4.61 17.57 19.63
N GLU A 103 4.36 18.72 19.03
CA GLU A 103 4.42 20.03 19.70
C GLU A 103 3.49 20.10 20.91
N LYS A 104 2.32 19.47 20.82
CA LYS A 104 1.32 19.39 21.90
C LYS A 104 1.53 18.22 22.88
N GLY A 105 2.68 17.58 22.88
CA GLY A 105 2.99 16.47 23.79
C GLY A 105 2.34 15.14 23.41
N ASN A 106 2.23 14.85 22.11
CA ASN A 106 1.59 13.66 21.52
C ASN A 106 0.06 13.63 21.71
N GLU A 107 -0.57 14.79 21.72
CA GLU A 107 -2.02 14.89 21.74
C GLU A 107 -2.62 14.33 20.44
N ALA A 108 -3.82 13.72 20.56
CA ALA A 108 -4.59 13.31 19.39
C ALA A 108 -5.08 14.55 18.64
N ILE A 109 -4.71 14.66 17.36
CA ILE A 109 -5.10 15.76 16.50
C ILE A 109 -6.22 15.32 15.58
N GLU A 110 -7.24 16.15 15.46
CA GLU A 110 -8.34 15.92 14.51
C GLU A 110 -7.82 15.94 13.08
N PHE A 111 -8.14 14.88 12.32
CA PHE A 111 -7.77 14.79 10.92
C PHE A 111 -8.85 15.45 10.05
N PRO A 112 -8.51 16.44 9.19
CA PRO A 112 -9.49 17.15 8.39
C PRO A 112 -10.14 16.23 7.33
N ASP A 113 -11.44 16.32 7.19
CA ASP A 113 -12.14 15.66 6.10
C ASP A 113 -12.17 16.57 4.86
N PHE A 114 -11.28 16.30 3.92
CA PHE A 114 -11.18 17.01 2.64
C PHE A 114 -12.34 16.72 1.67
N THR A 115 -13.12 15.66 1.94
CA THR A 115 -14.17 15.17 1.04
C THR A 115 -15.57 15.66 1.43
N GLY A 116 -15.72 16.27 2.61
CA GLY A 116 -17.04 16.63 3.18
C GLY A 116 -17.93 15.39 3.36
N GLY A 117 -17.38 14.30 3.88
CA GLY A 117 -18.08 13.04 4.17
C GLY A 117 -18.20 12.09 2.97
N LYS A 118 -17.80 12.48 1.78
CA LYS A 118 -17.96 11.63 0.59
C LYS A 118 -17.10 10.37 0.62
N TRP A 119 -16.01 10.35 1.39
CA TRP A 119 -15.16 9.18 1.56
C TRP A 119 -15.92 7.94 2.04
N MET A 120 -16.99 8.10 2.81
CA MET A 120 -17.81 7.00 3.32
C MET A 120 -18.53 6.21 2.21
N TYR A 121 -18.74 6.83 1.06
CA TYR A 121 -19.45 6.23 -0.07
C TYR A 121 -18.54 5.93 -1.25
N ARG A 122 -17.24 6.23 -1.12
CA ARG A 122 -16.26 5.99 -2.17
C ARG A 122 -16.04 4.50 -2.36
N LYS A 123 -16.18 4.04 -3.58
CA LYS A 123 -15.89 2.65 -3.94
C LYS A 123 -14.40 2.48 -4.23
N PRO A 124 -13.79 1.37 -3.84
CA PRO A 124 -12.45 1.02 -4.33
C PRO A 124 -12.46 0.93 -5.85
N VAL A 125 -11.47 1.53 -6.49
CA VAL A 125 -11.35 1.55 -7.96
C VAL A 125 -9.97 1.10 -8.45
N PHE A 126 -9.06 0.80 -7.52
CA PHE A 126 -7.68 0.45 -7.85
C PHE A 126 -7.28 -0.86 -7.17
N ALA A 127 -6.41 -1.62 -7.84
CA ALA A 127 -5.83 -2.85 -7.32
C ALA A 127 -6.85 -3.93 -6.92
N LEU A 128 -7.96 -4.02 -7.62
CA LEU A 128 -8.98 -5.05 -7.37
C LEU A 128 -8.71 -6.34 -8.16
N ASN A 129 -7.96 -6.23 -9.25
CA ASN A 129 -7.60 -7.33 -10.14
C ASN A 129 -6.28 -7.00 -10.86
N ASP A 130 -6.05 -7.52 -12.06
CA ASP A 130 -4.89 -7.26 -12.90
C ASP A 130 -5.03 -6.01 -13.80
N GLU A 131 -6.06 -5.20 -13.58
CA GLU A 131 -6.31 -3.92 -14.25
C GLU A 131 -6.38 -2.74 -13.27
N TYR A 132 -6.27 -1.51 -13.83
CA TYR A 132 -6.47 -0.27 -13.09
C TYR A 132 -7.94 0.12 -13.06
#